data_b129ddb5c40a494af8d25ab510081cb2
#
_entry.id   b129ddb5c40a494af8d25ab510081cb2
#
_cell.length_a   1.000
_cell.length_b   1.000
_cell.length_c   1.000
_cell.angle_alpha   90.00
_cell.angle_beta   90.00
_cell.angle_gamma   90.00
#
_symmetry.space_group_name_H-M   'P 1'
#
loop_
_entity.id
_entity.type
_entity.pdbx_description
1 polymer ?
#
loop_
_entity_poly.entity_id
_entity_poly.type
_entity_poly.pdbx_seq_one_letter_code
_entity_poly.pdbx_strand_id
1 'polypeptide(L)'
;MKKAENVKEFVERIDNAKKKNPKDLSSDQDLTIAIMNLISIEEHLIFSGAKTGKNSFYDMVQDIREMRKNLMLKIIPSYEGEVWCISKHLLATSMRLMEVGTKQQSMGNTEEAYSLFNQAYDLYCLFWGVNMNY
;
A
#
# COMPACT_ATOMS: atom_id res chain seq x y z
N MET A 1 -10.76 7.39 -23.44
CA MET A 1 -9.75 7.29 -22.37
C MET A 1 -9.61 8.66 -21.70
N LYS A 2 -9.66 8.67 -20.39
CA LYS A 2 -9.52 9.94 -19.66
C LYS A 2 -8.10 10.49 -19.82
N LYS A 3 -8.00 11.82 -19.85
CA LYS A 3 -6.72 12.49 -19.81
C LYS A 3 -5.98 12.12 -18.53
N ALA A 4 -4.69 11.82 -18.65
CA ALA A 4 -3.88 11.50 -17.48
C ALA A 4 -3.85 12.69 -16.51
N GLU A 5 -4.09 12.42 -15.25
CA GLU A 5 -4.00 13.41 -14.19
C GLU A 5 -2.63 13.28 -13.50
N ASN A 6 -2.15 14.38 -12.94
CA ASN A 6 -0.98 14.30 -12.09
C ASN A 6 -1.40 13.79 -10.69
N VAL A 7 -0.41 13.41 -9.87
CA VAL A 7 -0.67 12.85 -8.55
C VAL A 7 -1.47 13.80 -7.66
N LYS A 8 -1.17 15.11 -7.73
CA LYS A 8 -1.88 16.11 -6.93
C LYS A 8 -3.36 16.17 -7.25
N GLU A 9 -3.72 16.10 -8.52
CA GLU A 9 -5.12 16.08 -8.94
C GLU A 9 -5.83 14.82 -8.46
N PHE A 10 -5.15 13.67 -8.50
CA PHE A 10 -5.68 12.43 -7.94
C PHE A 10 -5.95 12.57 -6.45
N VAL A 11 -5.01 13.15 -5.70
CA VAL A 11 -5.15 13.36 -4.25
C VAL A 11 -6.40 14.18 -3.94
N GLU A 12 -6.57 15.31 -4.64
CA GLU A 12 -7.74 16.17 -4.43
C GLU A 12 -9.04 15.46 -4.72
N ARG A 13 -9.07 14.68 -5.80
CA ARG A 13 -10.27 13.94 -6.19
C ARG A 13 -10.63 12.85 -5.20
N ILE A 14 -9.64 12.12 -4.69
CA ILE A 14 -9.86 11.08 -3.68
C ILE A 14 -10.34 11.72 -2.38
N ASP A 15 -9.76 12.82 -1.94
CA ASP A 15 -10.20 13.52 -0.74
C ASP A 15 -11.64 13.98 -0.86
N ASN A 16 -12.05 14.47 -2.04
CA ASN A 16 -13.44 14.85 -2.29
C ASN A 16 -14.38 13.64 -2.26
N ALA A 17 -13.96 12.50 -2.79
CA ALA A 17 -14.75 11.28 -2.76
C ALA A 17 -14.95 10.78 -1.32
N LYS A 18 -13.93 10.87 -0.47
CA LYS A 18 -14.01 10.52 0.95
C LYS A 18 -15.03 11.38 1.68
N LYS A 19 -15.09 12.67 1.37
CA LYS A 19 -16.05 13.58 1.98
C LYS A 19 -17.48 13.22 1.64
N LYS A 20 -17.72 12.64 0.47
CA LYS A 20 -19.06 12.22 0.04
C LYS A 20 -19.52 10.92 0.69
N ASN A 21 -18.61 9.95 0.86
CA ASN A 21 -18.91 8.64 1.39
C ASN A 21 -17.88 8.21 2.44
N PRO A 22 -17.76 8.94 3.55
CA PRO A 22 -16.67 8.72 4.50
C PRO A 22 -16.73 7.34 5.17
N LYS A 23 -17.93 6.80 5.40
CA LYS A 23 -18.10 5.52 6.10
C LYS A 23 -17.56 4.35 5.30
N ASP A 24 -17.94 4.26 4.01
CA ASP A 24 -17.52 3.16 3.15
C ASP A 24 -16.03 3.22 2.85
N LEU A 25 -15.52 4.41 2.54
CA LEU A 25 -14.10 4.60 2.25
C LEU A 25 -13.23 4.38 3.48
N SER A 26 -13.72 4.71 4.67
CA SER A 26 -12.99 4.47 5.90
C SER A 26 -12.73 2.98 6.14
N SER A 27 -13.75 2.15 5.92
CA SER A 27 -13.62 0.70 6.04
C SER A 27 -12.60 0.15 5.05
N ASP A 28 -12.67 0.58 3.79
CA ASP A 28 -11.75 0.16 2.74
C ASP A 28 -10.33 0.66 3.00
N GLN A 29 -10.17 1.85 3.57
CA GLN A 29 -8.86 2.36 3.98
C GLN A 29 -8.22 1.49 5.05
N ASP A 30 -8.97 1.12 6.07
CA ASP A 30 -8.48 0.23 7.12
C ASP A 30 -8.03 -1.11 6.52
N LEU A 31 -8.78 -1.62 5.56
CA LEU A 31 -8.45 -2.87 4.88
C LEU A 31 -7.14 -2.72 4.08
N THR A 32 -6.93 -1.61 3.39
CA THR A 32 -5.67 -1.41 2.66
C THR A 32 -4.47 -1.35 3.58
N ILE A 33 -4.62 -0.79 4.78
CA ILE A 33 -3.53 -0.75 5.76
C ILE A 33 -3.21 -2.17 6.25
N ALA A 34 -4.22 -2.99 6.48
CA ALA A 34 -4.02 -4.39 6.81
C ALA A 34 -3.25 -5.12 5.68
N ILE A 35 -3.62 -4.88 4.43
CA ILE A 35 -2.94 -5.45 3.26
C ILE A 35 -1.48 -5.02 3.21
N MET A 36 -1.19 -3.75 3.44
CA MET A 36 0.19 -3.24 3.50
C MET A 36 1.01 -4.01 4.52
N ASN A 37 0.45 -4.22 5.70
CA ASN A 37 1.13 -4.96 6.77
C ASN A 37 1.37 -6.41 6.39
N LEU A 38 0.42 -7.07 5.73
CA LEU A 38 0.60 -8.43 5.26
C LEU A 38 1.71 -8.55 4.22
N ILE A 39 1.82 -7.60 3.30
CA ILE A 39 2.92 -7.56 2.34
C ILE A 39 4.26 -7.45 3.08
N SER A 40 4.32 -6.61 4.10
CA SER A 40 5.51 -6.45 4.93
C SER A 40 5.86 -7.73 5.70
N ILE A 41 4.85 -8.46 6.17
CA ILE A 41 5.05 -9.75 6.84
C ILE A 41 5.66 -10.76 5.85
N GLU A 42 5.15 -10.85 4.63
CA GLU A 42 5.70 -11.73 3.60
C GLU A 42 7.19 -11.45 3.39
N GLU A 43 7.55 -10.20 3.20
CA GLU A 43 8.94 -9.78 3.03
C GLU A 43 9.79 -10.15 4.24
N HIS A 44 9.29 -9.86 5.44
CA HIS A 44 10.04 -10.14 6.68
C HIS A 44 10.30 -11.63 6.86
N LEU A 45 9.30 -12.47 6.57
CA LEU A 45 9.46 -13.91 6.65
C LEU A 45 10.51 -14.42 5.66
N ILE A 46 10.51 -13.91 4.44
CA ILE A 46 11.48 -14.31 3.42
C ILE A 46 12.90 -13.94 3.86
N PHE A 47 13.11 -12.71 4.34
CA PHE A 47 14.43 -12.29 4.80
C PHE A 47 14.85 -13.03 6.07
N SER A 48 13.93 -13.32 6.98
CA SER A 48 14.25 -14.10 8.18
C SER A 48 14.67 -15.52 7.84
N GLY A 49 13.99 -16.14 6.87
CA GLY A 49 14.38 -17.44 6.37
C GLY A 49 15.78 -17.44 5.78
N ALA A 50 16.10 -16.43 4.97
CA ALA A 50 17.41 -16.30 4.36
C ALA A 50 18.53 -16.07 5.39
N LYS A 51 18.27 -15.20 6.36
CA LYS A 51 19.26 -14.85 7.39
C LYS A 51 19.54 -15.98 8.37
N THR A 52 18.52 -16.75 8.72
CA THR A 52 18.62 -17.79 9.75
C THR A 52 18.86 -19.18 9.19
N GLY A 53 18.61 -19.38 7.90
CA GLY A 53 18.64 -20.71 7.27
C GLY A 53 17.48 -21.61 7.70
N LYS A 54 16.47 -21.07 8.40
CA LYS A 54 15.32 -21.84 8.85
C LYS A 54 14.19 -21.78 7.84
N ASN A 55 13.96 -22.89 7.16
CA ASN A 55 12.93 -22.98 6.12
C ASN A 55 11.51 -22.82 6.67
N SER A 56 11.30 -22.97 7.97
CA SER A 56 10.00 -22.75 8.59
C SER A 56 9.46 -21.32 8.36
N PHE A 57 10.34 -20.35 8.22
CA PHE A 57 9.93 -18.99 7.86
C PHE A 57 9.35 -18.94 6.45
N TYR A 58 9.98 -19.63 5.50
CA TYR A 58 9.46 -19.73 4.14
C TYR A 58 8.12 -20.44 4.07
N ASP A 59 7.95 -21.46 4.91
CA ASP A 59 6.70 -22.24 4.92
C ASP A 59 5.50 -21.39 5.32
N MET A 60 5.70 -20.36 6.15
CA MET A 60 4.63 -19.43 6.56
C MET A 60 4.24 -18.43 5.48
N VAL A 61 5.12 -18.18 4.50
CA VAL A 61 4.88 -17.16 3.46
C VAL A 61 3.61 -17.46 2.67
N GLN A 62 3.38 -18.72 2.34
CA GLN A 62 2.24 -19.10 1.50
C GLN A 62 0.91 -18.78 2.19
N ASP A 63 0.78 -19.05 3.48
CA ASP A 63 -0.43 -18.78 4.24
C ASP A 63 -0.71 -17.27 4.33
N ILE A 64 0.32 -16.49 4.59
CA ILE A 64 0.21 -15.03 4.65
C ILE A 64 -0.16 -14.46 3.28
N ARG A 65 0.46 -14.98 2.23
CA ARG A 65 0.17 -14.57 0.85
C ARG A 65 -1.29 -14.84 0.47
N GLU A 66 -1.82 -16.00 0.86
CA GLU A 66 -3.23 -16.34 0.59
C GLU A 66 -4.18 -15.39 1.33
N MET A 67 -3.89 -15.08 2.59
CA MET A 67 -4.68 -14.09 3.34
C MET A 67 -4.66 -12.74 2.64
N ARG A 68 -3.48 -12.28 2.24
CA ARG A 68 -3.33 -10.99 1.55
C ARG A 68 -4.10 -10.97 0.24
N LYS A 69 -4.01 -12.02 -0.58
CA LYS A 69 -4.75 -12.13 -1.84
C LYS A 69 -6.25 -12.04 -1.61
N ASN A 70 -6.75 -12.77 -0.63
CA ASN A 70 -8.18 -12.78 -0.34
C ASN A 70 -8.68 -11.42 0.13
N LEU A 71 -7.89 -10.70 0.91
CA LEU A 71 -8.25 -9.34 1.33
C LEU A 71 -8.17 -8.36 0.18
N MET A 72 -7.18 -8.48 -0.69
CA MET A 72 -7.06 -7.63 -1.88
C MET A 72 -8.26 -7.80 -2.83
N LEU A 73 -8.78 -9.00 -2.95
CA LEU A 73 -9.95 -9.27 -3.81
C LEU A 73 -11.21 -8.53 -3.35
N LYS A 74 -11.26 -8.09 -2.11
CA LYS A 74 -12.39 -7.28 -1.60
C LYS A 74 -12.38 -5.86 -2.15
N ILE A 75 -11.22 -5.37 -2.58
CA ILE A 75 -11.06 -4.00 -3.10
C ILE A 75 -10.77 -4.01 -4.60
N ILE A 76 -9.94 -4.95 -5.05
CA ILE A 76 -9.53 -5.07 -6.45
C ILE A 76 -10.31 -6.24 -7.03
N PRO A 77 -11.34 -5.98 -7.85
CA PRO A 77 -12.26 -7.03 -8.28
C PRO A 77 -11.65 -8.04 -9.25
N SER A 78 -10.52 -7.70 -9.88
CA SER A 78 -9.88 -8.59 -10.84
C SER A 78 -8.51 -9.02 -10.35
N TYR A 79 -8.27 -10.32 -10.29
CA TYR A 79 -6.98 -10.91 -10.00
C TYR A 79 -6.02 -10.78 -11.18
N GLU A 80 -6.54 -10.43 -12.35
CA GLU A 80 -5.78 -10.45 -13.58
C GLU A 80 -5.08 -9.13 -13.87
N GLY A 81 -3.89 -9.27 -14.48
CA GLY A 81 -3.21 -8.19 -15.15
C GLY A 81 -2.48 -7.21 -14.26
N GLU A 82 -2.20 -6.09 -14.86
CA GLU A 82 -1.30 -5.09 -14.29
C GLU A 82 -1.89 -4.35 -13.11
N VAL A 83 -3.22 -4.16 -13.09
CA VAL A 83 -3.88 -3.43 -12.00
C VAL A 83 -3.61 -4.11 -10.66
N TRP A 84 -3.69 -5.43 -10.61
CA TRP A 84 -3.38 -6.19 -9.39
C TRP A 84 -1.95 -5.96 -8.93
N CYS A 85 -0.99 -6.13 -9.84
CA CYS A 85 0.43 -5.99 -9.51
C CYS A 85 0.78 -4.55 -9.14
N ILE A 86 0.31 -3.59 -9.91
CA ILE A 86 0.55 -2.18 -9.65
C ILE A 86 -0.03 -1.79 -8.27
N SER A 87 -1.25 -2.22 -7.98
CA SER A 87 -1.91 -1.95 -6.71
C SER A 87 -1.11 -2.49 -5.53
N LYS A 88 -0.63 -3.72 -5.63
CA LYS A 88 0.22 -4.32 -4.61
C LYS A 88 1.49 -3.50 -4.40
N HIS A 89 2.15 -3.11 -5.48
CA HIS A 89 3.38 -2.31 -5.40
C HIS A 89 3.13 -0.93 -4.81
N LEU A 90 2.03 -0.29 -5.16
CA LEU A 90 1.68 1.03 -4.62
C LEU A 90 1.50 0.97 -3.10
N LEU A 91 0.78 -0.03 -2.62
CA LEU A 91 0.58 -0.21 -1.18
C LEU A 91 1.88 -0.54 -0.46
N ALA A 92 2.68 -1.44 -1.03
CA ALA A 92 3.96 -1.83 -0.44
C ALA A 92 4.93 -0.64 -0.37
N THR A 93 5.02 0.15 -1.43
CA THR A 93 5.91 1.30 -1.50
C THR A 93 5.46 2.40 -0.53
N SER A 94 4.16 2.68 -0.50
CA SER A 94 3.60 3.66 0.44
C SER A 94 3.99 3.32 1.88
N MET A 95 3.79 2.08 2.28
CA MET A 95 4.15 1.61 3.64
C MET A 95 5.63 1.77 3.91
N ARG A 96 6.48 1.37 2.96
CA ARG A 96 7.93 1.45 3.13
C ARG A 96 8.41 2.89 3.25
N LEU A 97 7.84 3.80 2.49
CA LEU A 97 8.19 5.22 2.58
C LEU A 97 7.79 5.82 3.92
N MET A 98 6.68 5.38 4.50
CA MET A 98 6.32 5.78 5.86
C MET A 98 7.37 5.34 6.87
N GLU A 99 7.85 4.10 6.76
CA GLU A 99 8.88 3.57 7.66
C GLU A 99 10.22 4.32 7.50
N VAL A 100 10.65 4.54 6.26
CA VAL A 100 11.87 5.30 5.98
C VAL A 100 11.73 6.73 6.50
N GLY A 101 10.57 7.35 6.30
CA GLY A 101 10.29 8.69 6.79
C GLY A 101 10.39 8.80 8.30
N THR A 102 9.83 7.83 9.04
CA THR A 102 9.90 7.84 10.51
C THR A 102 11.33 7.71 11.00
N LYS A 103 12.16 6.93 10.32
CA LYS A 103 13.59 6.82 10.64
C LYS A 103 14.32 8.15 10.40
N GLN A 104 14.04 8.80 9.28
CA GLN A 104 14.64 10.12 8.99
C GLN A 104 14.21 11.16 10.03
N GLN A 105 12.96 11.12 10.44
CA GLN A 105 12.45 12.01 11.48
C GLN A 105 13.18 11.78 12.80
N SER A 106 13.40 10.52 13.17
CA SER A 106 14.13 10.16 14.39
C SER A 106 15.58 10.65 14.38
N MET A 107 16.17 10.75 13.19
CA MET A 107 17.54 11.27 13.02
C MET A 107 17.61 12.79 12.91
N GLY A 108 16.49 13.47 13.02
CA GLY A 108 16.42 14.93 12.90
C GLY A 108 16.37 15.46 11.48
N ASN A 109 16.26 14.59 10.48
CA ASN A 109 16.18 14.99 9.07
C ASN A 109 14.72 15.30 8.70
N THR A 110 14.20 16.37 9.25
CA THR A 110 12.77 16.72 9.23
C THR A 110 12.24 16.95 7.81
N GLU A 111 12.97 17.70 6.99
CA GLU A 111 12.52 17.99 5.62
C GLU A 111 12.45 16.73 4.76
N GLU A 112 13.44 15.86 4.89
CA GLU A 112 13.47 14.58 4.19
C GLU A 112 12.31 13.70 4.65
N ALA A 113 12.06 13.64 5.96
CA ALA A 113 10.94 12.88 6.52
C ALA A 113 9.60 13.36 5.96
N TYR A 114 9.38 14.67 5.94
CA TYR A 114 8.14 15.23 5.43
C TYR A 114 7.95 14.96 3.93
N SER A 115 9.02 15.04 3.16
CA SER A 115 8.99 14.70 1.74
C SER A 115 8.56 13.23 1.53
N LEU A 116 9.13 12.32 2.32
CA LEU A 116 8.81 10.89 2.23
C LEU A 116 7.37 10.61 2.65
N PHE A 117 6.87 11.28 3.69
CA PHE A 117 5.47 11.13 4.10
C PHE A 117 4.51 11.62 3.00
N ASN A 118 4.82 12.73 2.36
CA ASN A 118 3.99 13.23 1.27
C ASN A 118 4.01 12.28 0.07
N GLN A 119 5.16 11.71 -0.26
CA GLN A 119 5.26 10.72 -1.34
C GLN A 119 4.46 9.45 -1.01
N ALA A 120 4.53 8.99 0.24
CA ALA A 120 3.75 7.84 0.69
C ALA A 120 2.25 8.09 0.50
N TYR A 121 1.77 9.26 0.89
CA TYR A 121 0.37 9.65 0.74
C TYR A 121 -0.03 9.75 -0.73
N ASP A 122 0.81 10.34 -1.55
CA ASP A 122 0.54 10.47 -2.99
C ASP A 122 0.40 9.10 -3.65
N LEU A 123 1.27 8.16 -3.33
CA LEU A 123 1.19 6.80 -3.87
C LEU A 123 -0.04 6.06 -3.37
N TYR A 124 -0.41 6.29 -2.13
CA TYR A 124 -1.63 5.73 -1.56
C TYR A 124 -2.87 6.25 -2.30
N CYS A 125 -2.92 7.55 -2.56
CA CYS A 125 -4.02 8.14 -3.33
C CYS A 125 -4.04 7.63 -4.77
N LEU A 126 -2.87 7.40 -5.37
CA LEU A 126 -2.78 6.82 -6.71
C LEU A 126 -3.37 5.41 -6.74
N PHE A 127 -3.16 4.62 -5.68
CA PHE A 127 -3.80 3.32 -5.55
C PHE A 127 -5.33 3.44 -5.68
N TRP A 128 -5.93 4.40 -4.98
CA TRP A 128 -7.38 4.61 -5.07
C TRP A 128 -7.80 5.08 -6.46
N GLY A 129 -7.03 5.95 -7.08
CA GLY A 129 -7.30 6.41 -8.44
C GLY A 129 -7.33 5.26 -9.44
N VAL A 130 -6.39 4.33 -9.32
CA VAL A 130 -6.31 3.15 -10.19
C VAL A 130 -7.51 2.21 -9.97
N ASN A 131 -7.97 2.07 -8.74
CA ASN A 131 -8.98 1.06 -8.39
C ASN A 131 -10.42 1.58 -8.36
N MET A 132 -10.63 2.87 -8.39
CA MET A 132 -11.97 3.47 -8.36
C MET A 132 -12.44 3.97 -9.73
N ASN A 133 -11.68 3.72 -10.77
CA ASN A 133 -12.00 4.14 -12.14
C ASN A 133 -12.25 5.64 -12.30
N TYR A 134 -11.49 6.44 -11.58
CA TYR A 134 -11.55 7.89 -11.73
C TYR A 134 -10.72 8.38 -12.91
#